data_dbaaf203184b747525067501af9ed710
#
_entry.id   dbaaf203184b747525067501af9ed710
#
_cell.length_a   1.000
_cell.length_b   1.000
_cell.length_c   1.000
_cell.angle_alpha   90.00
_cell.angle_beta   90.00
_cell.angle_gamma   90.00
#
_symmetry.space_group_name_H-M   'P 1'
#
loop_
_entity.id
_entity.type
_entity.pdbx_description
1 polymer ?
#
loop_
_entity_poly.entity_id
_entity_poly.type
_entity_poly.pdbx_seq_one_letter_code
_entity_poly.pdbx_strand_id
1 'polypeptide(L)'
;MSLVDLAGLADLVKVIVGSSDEGIARLAASGQLKHVDLMFLDHYKPAYTTDLKLCEELGLITKGSVLAADNVIKPGNPPYLKYVRSSVEEKVKEAGEGGQTNLSGIAETNVKMYEKRYGKAKFSESKGNPNLKYESKLVNSYEPTGVPVSSSTSDVSGAFTD
;
A
#
# COMPACT_ATOMS: atom_id res chain seq x y z
N MET A 1 17.51 16.94 17.48
CA MET A 1 16.75 15.86 18.16
C MET A 1 15.45 15.68 17.39
N SER A 2 15.19 14.49 16.87
CA SER A 2 13.94 14.17 16.19
C SER A 2 12.87 13.74 17.22
N LEU A 3 11.59 13.67 16.81
CA LEU A 3 10.54 13.12 17.67
C LEU A 3 10.81 11.64 18.01
N VAL A 4 11.45 10.92 17.11
CA VAL A 4 11.87 9.53 17.32
C VAL A 4 12.91 9.43 18.44
N ASP A 5 13.91 10.33 18.44
CA ASP A 5 14.91 10.40 19.51
C ASP A 5 14.26 10.74 20.85
N LEU A 6 13.34 11.72 20.85
CA LEU A 6 12.62 12.13 22.05
C LEU A 6 11.78 10.98 22.64
N ALA A 7 11.22 10.14 21.79
CA ALA A 7 10.46 8.95 22.20
C ALA A 7 11.36 7.77 22.65
N GLY A 8 12.68 7.87 22.51
CA GLY A 8 13.60 6.77 22.81
C GLY A 8 13.54 5.61 21.81
N LEU A 9 13.10 5.87 20.58
CA LEU A 9 12.85 4.85 19.56
C LEU A 9 13.86 4.91 18.39
N ALA A 10 14.97 5.64 18.55
CA ALA A 10 15.95 5.87 17.46
C ALA A 10 16.53 4.56 16.89
N ASP A 11 16.68 3.54 17.72
CA ASP A 11 17.21 2.23 17.32
C ASP A 11 16.17 1.36 16.59
N LEU A 12 14.87 1.68 16.73
CA LEU A 12 13.77 0.90 16.19
C LEU A 12 13.15 1.55 14.94
N VAL A 13 13.12 2.89 14.91
CA VAL A 13 12.43 3.64 13.85
C VAL A 13 13.44 4.25 12.89
N LYS A 14 13.29 3.94 11.62
CA LYS A 14 14.05 4.58 10.52
C LYS A 14 13.11 5.39 9.66
N VAL A 15 13.40 6.68 9.53
CA VAL A 15 12.68 7.57 8.61
C VAL A 15 13.41 7.60 7.28
N ILE A 16 12.72 7.20 6.22
CA ILE A 16 13.24 7.21 4.85
C ILE A 16 12.58 8.37 4.10
N VAL A 17 13.38 9.32 3.67
CA VAL A 17 12.90 10.47 2.88
C VAL A 17 12.97 10.13 1.39
N GLY A 18 11.88 10.39 0.68
CA GLY A 18 11.74 10.14 -0.76
C GLY A 18 10.40 9.52 -1.12
N SER A 19 10.26 9.07 -2.35
CA SER A 19 9.10 8.30 -2.77
C SER A 19 9.13 6.91 -2.14
N SER A 20 7.95 6.33 -1.89
CA SER A 20 7.82 5.03 -1.23
C SER A 20 8.42 3.91 -2.07
N ASP A 21 8.15 3.88 -3.36
CA ASP A 21 8.67 2.89 -4.31
C ASP A 21 10.20 2.88 -4.40
N GLU A 22 10.84 4.05 -4.51
CA GLU A 22 12.30 4.15 -4.50
C GLU A 22 12.88 3.73 -3.15
N GLY A 23 12.23 4.10 -2.05
CA GLY A 23 12.61 3.70 -0.70
C GLY A 23 12.55 2.19 -0.51
N ILE A 24 11.44 1.56 -0.88
CA ILE A 24 11.24 0.11 -0.82
C ILE A 24 12.28 -0.62 -1.67
N ALA A 25 12.44 -0.23 -2.93
CA ALA A 25 13.40 -0.86 -3.84
C ALA A 25 14.83 -0.78 -3.30
N ARG A 26 15.25 0.38 -2.81
CA ARG A 26 16.58 0.59 -2.24
C ARG A 26 16.82 -0.26 -0.98
N LEU A 27 15.86 -0.29 -0.06
CA LEU A 27 15.98 -1.08 1.17
C LEU A 27 16.02 -2.59 0.89
N ALA A 28 15.22 -3.06 -0.06
CA ALA A 28 15.24 -4.45 -0.49
C ALA A 28 16.58 -4.80 -1.15
N ALA A 29 17.05 -3.99 -2.11
CA ALA A 29 18.30 -4.21 -2.82
C ALA A 29 19.54 -4.21 -1.88
N SER A 30 19.51 -3.40 -0.82
CA SER A 30 20.57 -3.38 0.19
C SER A 30 20.48 -4.50 1.23
N GLY A 31 19.42 -5.33 1.18
CA GLY A 31 19.15 -6.38 2.15
C GLY A 31 18.72 -5.89 3.53
N GLN A 32 18.42 -4.58 3.67
CA GLN A 32 17.92 -4.01 4.93
C GLN A 32 16.44 -4.31 5.15
N LEU A 33 15.67 -4.50 4.09
CA LEU A 33 14.28 -4.93 4.12
C LEU A 33 14.18 -6.30 3.43
N LYS A 34 13.81 -7.33 4.18
CA LYS A 34 13.72 -8.71 3.68
C LYS A 34 12.32 -9.28 3.79
N HIS A 35 11.50 -8.69 4.63
CA HIS A 35 10.14 -9.13 4.90
C HIS A 35 9.33 -7.98 5.49
N VAL A 36 8.03 -7.98 5.25
CA VAL A 36 7.07 -7.04 5.82
C VAL A 36 6.04 -7.82 6.60
N ASP A 37 6.07 -7.71 7.93
CA ASP A 37 5.05 -8.29 8.82
C ASP A 37 3.77 -7.47 8.79
N LEU A 38 3.90 -6.14 8.83
CA LEU A 38 2.79 -5.19 8.76
C LEU A 38 3.11 -4.05 7.80
N MET A 39 2.25 -3.84 6.80
CA MET A 39 2.31 -2.70 5.90
C MET A 39 1.11 -1.77 6.17
N PHE A 40 1.38 -0.59 6.70
CA PHE A 40 0.36 0.44 6.89
C PHE A 40 0.37 1.43 5.73
N LEU A 41 -0.72 1.51 5.01
CA LEU A 41 -0.89 2.35 3.81
C LEU A 41 -1.76 3.57 4.16
N ASP A 42 -1.13 4.70 4.38
CA ASP A 42 -1.77 5.99 4.64
C ASP A 42 -1.04 7.17 3.95
N HIS A 43 -0.45 6.88 2.81
CA HIS A 43 0.27 7.85 1.99
C HIS A 43 -0.57 8.27 0.76
N TYR A 44 0.08 8.60 -0.34
CA TYR A 44 -0.57 9.00 -1.58
C TYR A 44 -1.42 7.87 -2.16
N LYS A 45 -2.75 8.04 -2.16
CA LYS A 45 -3.71 6.97 -2.49
C LYS A 45 -3.44 6.23 -3.81
N PRO A 46 -3.05 6.91 -4.92
CA PRO A 46 -2.71 6.22 -6.17
C PRO A 46 -1.52 5.24 -6.05
N ALA A 47 -0.62 5.46 -5.10
CA ALA A 47 0.57 4.63 -4.91
C ALA A 47 0.28 3.32 -4.14
N TYR A 48 -0.85 3.18 -3.45
CA TYR A 48 -1.14 2.00 -2.63
C TYR A 48 -0.99 0.68 -3.39
N THR A 49 -1.62 0.60 -4.56
CA THR A 49 -1.61 -0.62 -5.38
C THR A 49 -0.24 -0.89 -5.99
N THR A 50 0.45 0.15 -6.46
CA THR A 50 1.77 0.00 -7.09
C THR A 50 2.84 -0.36 -6.08
N ASP A 51 2.80 0.22 -4.89
CA ASP A 51 3.74 -0.08 -3.82
C ASP A 51 3.52 -1.49 -3.26
N LEU A 52 2.26 -1.92 -3.13
CA LEU A 52 1.95 -3.29 -2.77
C LEU A 52 2.48 -4.27 -3.81
N LYS A 53 2.20 -4.03 -5.10
CA LYS A 53 2.70 -4.87 -6.19
C LYS A 53 4.23 -4.94 -6.21
N LEU A 54 4.91 -3.83 -5.96
CA LEU A 54 6.36 -3.80 -5.84
C LEU A 54 6.85 -4.67 -4.68
N CYS A 55 6.24 -4.56 -3.51
CA CYS A 55 6.57 -5.40 -2.36
C CYS A 55 6.35 -6.90 -2.64
N GLU A 56 5.30 -7.24 -3.39
CA GLU A 56 5.03 -8.62 -3.81
C GLU A 56 6.10 -9.14 -4.77
N GLU A 57 6.50 -8.37 -5.79
CA GLU A 57 7.55 -8.74 -6.74
C GLU A 57 8.91 -8.93 -6.07
N LEU A 58 9.20 -8.09 -5.08
CA LEU A 58 10.43 -8.18 -4.29
C LEU A 58 10.40 -9.32 -3.25
N GLY A 59 9.29 -10.06 -3.15
CA GLY A 59 9.14 -11.15 -2.19
C GLY A 59 9.05 -10.69 -0.73
N LEU A 60 8.73 -9.42 -0.50
CA LEU A 60 8.62 -8.84 0.84
C LEU A 60 7.31 -9.20 1.53
N ILE A 61 6.25 -9.45 0.75
CA ILE A 61 4.94 -9.88 1.24
C ILE A 61 4.89 -11.40 1.16
N THR A 62 4.65 -12.04 2.28
CA THR A 62 4.60 -13.50 2.40
C THR A 62 3.43 -13.93 3.27
N LYS A 63 3.22 -15.23 3.42
CA LYS A 63 2.17 -15.77 4.30
C LYS A 63 2.31 -15.22 5.72
N GLY A 64 1.25 -14.63 6.24
CA GLY A 64 1.22 -13.99 7.54
C GLY A 64 1.48 -12.49 7.52
N SER A 65 1.91 -11.91 6.38
CA SER A 65 1.96 -10.45 6.24
C SER A 65 0.56 -9.85 6.38
N VAL A 66 0.46 -8.75 7.11
CA VAL A 66 -0.79 -8.01 7.33
C VAL A 66 -0.70 -6.67 6.60
N LEU A 67 -1.75 -6.32 5.88
CA LEU A 67 -1.88 -5.01 5.23
C LEU A 67 -3.00 -4.24 5.90
N ALA A 68 -2.72 -3.04 6.36
CA ALA A 68 -3.71 -2.10 6.85
C ALA A 68 -3.71 -0.87 5.94
N ALA A 69 -4.86 -0.54 5.36
CA ALA A 69 -4.99 0.57 4.42
C ALA A 69 -6.06 1.55 4.88
N ASP A 70 -5.67 2.78 5.12
CA ASP A 70 -6.59 3.82 5.56
C ASP A 70 -7.32 4.50 4.40
N ASN A 71 -8.50 5.04 4.70
CA ASN A 71 -9.33 5.83 3.80
C ASN A 71 -9.73 5.12 2.48
N VAL A 72 -9.86 3.81 2.48
CA VAL A 72 -10.17 3.03 1.28
C VAL A 72 -11.60 3.21 0.77
N ILE A 73 -12.51 3.71 1.61
CA ILE A 73 -13.92 4.04 1.26
C ILE A 73 -14.10 5.55 1.05
N LYS A 74 -13.53 6.38 1.94
CA LYS A 74 -13.63 7.85 1.84
C LYS A 74 -12.27 8.49 2.20
N PRO A 75 -11.63 9.21 1.30
CA PRO A 75 -12.07 9.56 -0.07
C PRO A 75 -12.18 8.39 -1.04
N GLY A 76 -11.61 7.22 -0.72
CA GLY A 76 -11.73 5.99 -1.46
C GLY A 76 -10.48 5.60 -2.25
N ASN A 77 -10.27 4.28 -2.37
CA ASN A 77 -9.23 3.69 -3.21
C ASN A 77 -9.74 2.41 -3.90
N PRO A 78 -10.67 2.56 -4.87
CA PRO A 78 -11.25 1.43 -5.57
C PRO A 78 -10.24 0.51 -6.26
N PRO A 79 -9.14 1.02 -6.87
CA PRO A 79 -8.13 0.16 -7.48
C PRO A 79 -7.45 -0.78 -6.48
N TYR A 80 -7.11 -0.25 -5.29
CA TYR A 80 -6.51 -1.05 -4.23
C TYR A 80 -7.48 -2.13 -3.74
N LEU A 81 -8.72 -1.75 -3.44
CA LEU A 81 -9.74 -2.70 -3.00
C LEU A 81 -10.03 -3.78 -4.04
N LYS A 82 -10.08 -3.41 -5.32
CA LYS A 82 -10.23 -4.37 -6.41
C LYS A 82 -9.07 -5.36 -6.39
N TYR A 83 -7.84 -4.87 -6.35
CA TYR A 83 -6.64 -5.71 -6.41
C TYR A 83 -6.56 -6.72 -5.27
N VAL A 84 -6.76 -6.29 -4.02
CA VAL A 84 -6.66 -7.18 -2.85
C VAL A 84 -7.85 -8.16 -2.74
N ARG A 85 -8.94 -7.91 -3.45
CA ARG A 85 -10.13 -8.77 -3.48
C ARG A 85 -10.22 -9.64 -4.73
N SER A 86 -9.34 -9.42 -5.70
CA SER A 86 -9.29 -10.20 -6.94
C SER A 86 -8.84 -11.63 -6.68
N SER A 87 -9.39 -12.55 -7.45
CA SER A 87 -8.93 -13.94 -7.49
C SER A 87 -7.54 -14.04 -8.13
N VAL A 88 -6.90 -15.20 -7.97
CA VAL A 88 -5.61 -15.48 -8.62
C VAL A 88 -5.74 -15.38 -10.15
N GLU A 89 -6.81 -15.93 -10.70
CA GLU A 89 -7.08 -15.92 -12.15
C GLU A 89 -7.23 -14.49 -12.69
N GLU A 90 -7.95 -13.63 -11.96
CA GLU A 90 -8.12 -12.22 -12.33
C GLU A 90 -6.78 -11.47 -12.27
N LYS A 91 -5.97 -11.71 -11.24
CA LYS A 91 -4.63 -11.11 -11.12
C LYS A 91 -3.68 -11.57 -12.22
N VAL A 92 -3.69 -12.86 -12.56
CA VAL A 92 -2.88 -13.41 -13.67
C VAL A 92 -3.25 -12.75 -14.98
N LYS A 93 -4.55 -12.61 -15.26
CA LYS A 93 -5.04 -11.92 -16.45
C LYS A 93 -4.58 -10.46 -16.48
N GLU A 94 -4.78 -9.72 -15.40
CA GLU A 94 -4.39 -8.31 -15.31
C GLU A 94 -2.87 -8.12 -15.44
N ALA A 95 -2.06 -9.00 -14.87
CA ALA A 95 -0.60 -8.99 -15.01
C ALA A 95 -0.15 -9.25 -16.46
N GLY A 96 -0.89 -10.07 -17.20
CA GLY A 96 -0.63 -10.33 -18.64
C GLY A 96 -0.98 -9.15 -19.55
N GLU A 97 -1.93 -8.32 -19.17
CA GLU A 97 -2.37 -7.13 -19.92
C GLU A 97 -1.46 -5.90 -19.70
N GLY A 98 -0.40 -6.03 -18.91
CA GLY A 98 0.59 -5.00 -18.62
C GLY A 98 0.18 -4.09 -17.47
N GLY A 99 0.61 -4.38 -16.28
CA GLY A 99 0.28 -3.78 -14.97
C GLY A 99 0.20 -2.25 -14.85
N GLN A 100 -0.61 -1.61 -15.69
CA GLN A 100 -0.79 -0.16 -15.68
C GLN A 100 -1.44 0.31 -14.38
N THR A 101 -0.96 1.44 -13.87
CA THR A 101 -1.57 2.11 -12.71
C THR A 101 -2.98 2.56 -13.06
N ASN A 102 -3.96 1.90 -12.48
CA ASN A 102 -5.36 2.28 -12.65
C ASN A 102 -5.74 3.33 -11.60
N LEU A 103 -6.03 4.55 -12.04
CA LEU A 103 -6.49 5.65 -11.20
C LEU A 103 -8.02 5.80 -11.18
N SER A 104 -8.74 4.89 -11.83
CA SER A 104 -10.20 4.95 -11.93
C SER A 104 -10.87 4.92 -10.54
N GLY A 105 -11.72 5.91 -10.27
CA GLY A 105 -12.43 6.03 -8.99
C GLY A 105 -11.65 6.69 -7.86
N ILE A 106 -10.40 7.10 -8.08
CA ILE A 106 -9.69 7.97 -7.14
C ILE A 106 -10.13 9.41 -7.36
N ALA A 107 -10.42 10.13 -6.29
CA ALA A 107 -10.87 11.52 -6.37
C ALA A 107 -9.82 12.40 -7.08
N GLU A 108 -10.18 12.98 -8.21
CA GLU A 108 -9.30 13.85 -8.99
C GLU A 108 -8.71 15.01 -8.20
N THR A 109 -9.46 15.55 -7.23
CA THR A 109 -8.99 16.62 -6.35
C THR A 109 -7.76 16.23 -5.57
N ASN A 110 -7.66 14.96 -5.11
CA ASN A 110 -6.51 14.46 -4.38
C ASN A 110 -5.30 14.32 -5.33
N VAL A 111 -5.52 13.83 -6.54
CA VAL A 111 -4.46 13.70 -7.55
C VAL A 111 -3.93 15.10 -7.93
N LYS A 112 -4.81 16.02 -8.29
CA LYS A 112 -4.44 17.40 -8.68
C LYS A 112 -3.72 18.15 -7.55
N MET A 113 -4.16 17.99 -6.31
CA MET A 113 -3.54 18.65 -5.16
C MET A 113 -2.13 18.15 -4.91
N TYR A 114 -1.91 16.84 -5.04
CA TYR A 114 -0.59 16.24 -4.93
C TYR A 114 0.33 16.69 -6.08
N GLU A 115 -0.15 16.60 -7.33
CA GLU A 115 0.62 16.98 -8.51
C GLU A 115 1.01 18.47 -8.50
N LYS A 116 0.14 19.33 -7.98
CA LYS A 116 0.43 20.77 -7.81
C LYS A 116 1.58 21.00 -6.82
N ARG A 117 1.71 20.16 -5.80
CA ARG A 117 2.69 20.31 -4.72
C ARG A 117 4.02 19.63 -5.00
N TYR A 118 3.98 18.47 -5.64
CA TYR A 118 5.13 17.59 -5.79
C TYR A 118 5.46 17.22 -7.25
N GLY A 119 4.67 17.72 -8.22
CA GLY A 119 4.78 17.33 -9.62
C GLY A 119 4.04 16.03 -9.92
N LYS A 120 4.04 15.65 -11.21
CA LYS A 120 3.42 14.39 -11.63
C LYS A 120 4.12 13.20 -10.99
N ALA A 121 3.38 12.38 -10.29
CA ALA A 121 3.89 11.15 -9.70
C ALA A 121 4.27 10.17 -10.82
N LYS A 122 5.45 9.56 -10.67
CA LYS A 122 5.81 8.36 -11.42
C LYS A 122 5.53 7.18 -10.51
N PHE A 123 4.90 6.15 -11.04
CA PHE A 123 4.61 4.93 -10.30
C PHE A 123 5.47 3.79 -10.83
N SER A 124 5.78 2.83 -9.96
CA SER A 124 6.41 1.60 -10.40
C SER A 124 5.46 0.85 -11.36
N GLU A 125 6.01 0.23 -12.40
CA GLU A 125 5.25 -0.61 -13.34
C GLU A 125 5.17 -2.07 -12.87
N SER A 126 5.25 -2.28 -11.57
CA SER A 126 5.22 -3.60 -10.95
C SER A 126 3.92 -4.33 -11.24
N LYS A 127 4.04 -5.59 -11.63
CA LYS A 127 2.89 -6.46 -11.93
C LYS A 127 2.33 -7.13 -10.69
N GLY A 128 3.13 -7.20 -9.62
CA GLY A 128 2.82 -7.92 -8.40
C GLY A 128 3.05 -9.43 -8.52
N ASN A 129 2.66 -10.15 -7.50
CA ASN A 129 2.65 -11.60 -7.51
C ASN A 129 1.20 -12.11 -7.55
N PRO A 130 0.71 -12.56 -8.71
CA PRO A 130 -0.68 -12.96 -8.86
C PRO A 130 -1.07 -14.19 -8.04
N ASN A 131 -0.09 -14.99 -7.58
CA ASN A 131 -0.34 -16.18 -6.76
C ASN A 131 -0.67 -15.85 -5.30
N LEU A 132 -0.50 -14.60 -4.87
CA LEU A 132 -0.88 -14.17 -3.54
C LEU A 132 -2.40 -13.94 -3.45
N LYS A 133 -3.05 -14.60 -2.51
CA LYS A 133 -4.46 -14.39 -2.19
C LYS A 133 -4.57 -13.65 -0.86
N TYR A 134 -5.45 -12.67 -0.81
CA TYR A 134 -5.71 -11.89 0.40
C TYR A 134 -7.10 -12.21 0.97
N GLU A 135 -7.17 -12.27 2.29
CA GLU A 135 -8.44 -12.22 3.00
C GLU A 135 -8.64 -10.77 3.47
N SER A 136 -9.67 -10.11 2.94
CA SER A 136 -9.91 -8.68 3.15
C SER A 136 -11.12 -8.44 4.03
N LYS A 137 -10.95 -7.63 5.07
CA LYS A 137 -12.01 -7.19 5.97
C LYS A 137 -12.07 -5.67 6.03
N LEU A 138 -13.27 -5.13 5.98
CA LEU A 138 -13.52 -3.71 6.22
C LEU A 138 -13.74 -3.47 7.71
N VAL A 139 -12.97 -2.56 8.29
CA VAL A 139 -13.12 -2.14 9.69
C VAL A 139 -13.55 -0.69 9.72
N ASN A 140 -14.72 -0.43 10.31
CA ASN A 140 -15.19 0.94 10.57
C ASN A 140 -14.62 1.42 11.89
N SER A 141 -14.19 2.67 11.93
CA SER A 141 -13.58 3.29 13.11
C SER A 141 -14.18 4.67 13.37
N TYR A 142 -13.67 5.33 14.38
CA TYR A 142 -14.04 6.68 14.76
C TYR A 142 -12.79 7.54 14.85
N GLU A 143 -12.92 8.82 14.50
CA GLU A 143 -11.88 9.79 14.83
C GLU A 143 -11.75 9.95 16.35
N PRO A 144 -10.59 10.43 16.85
CA PRO A 144 -10.43 10.72 18.28
C PRO A 144 -11.49 11.64 18.87
N THR A 145 -12.17 12.44 18.01
CA THR A 145 -13.29 13.31 18.36
C THR A 145 -14.62 12.58 18.57
N GLY A 146 -14.66 11.26 18.36
CA GLY A 146 -15.89 10.46 18.43
C GLY A 146 -16.78 10.57 17.21
N VAL A 147 -16.39 11.34 16.18
CA VAL A 147 -17.15 11.42 14.92
C VAL A 147 -16.94 10.11 14.15
N PRO A 148 -18.02 9.44 13.71
CA PRO A 148 -17.89 8.28 12.87
C PRO A 148 -17.15 8.62 11.58
N VAL A 149 -16.02 7.99 11.35
CA VAL A 149 -15.34 8.10 10.06
C VAL A 149 -15.88 7.00 9.18
N SER A 150 -16.36 7.36 8.03
CA SER A 150 -16.58 6.42 6.93
C SER A 150 -15.24 6.00 6.27
N SER A 151 -14.14 6.18 6.97
CA SER A 151 -12.81 5.70 6.66
C SER A 151 -12.61 4.40 7.40
N SER A 152 -12.19 3.42 6.69
CA SER A 152 -12.06 2.07 7.20
C SER A 152 -10.64 1.62 6.99
N THR A 153 -10.10 0.98 8.01
CA THR A 153 -8.94 0.12 7.83
C THR A 153 -9.41 -1.18 7.19
N SER A 154 -8.75 -1.63 6.16
CA SER A 154 -8.93 -2.98 5.66
C SER A 154 -7.77 -3.83 6.15
N ASP A 155 -8.04 -4.73 7.06
CA ASP A 155 -7.08 -5.78 7.40
C ASP A 155 -7.08 -6.80 6.26
N VAL A 156 -5.91 -7.02 5.70
CA VAL A 156 -5.73 -8.04 4.67
C VAL A 156 -4.78 -9.08 5.22
N SER A 157 -5.30 -10.23 5.57
CA SER A 157 -4.48 -11.38 5.91
C SER A 157 -4.17 -12.17 4.64
N GLY A 158 -2.90 -12.38 4.34
CA GLY A 158 -2.48 -13.16 3.18
C GLY A 158 -2.63 -14.67 3.46
N ALA A 159 -3.39 -15.39 2.63
CA ALA A 159 -3.34 -16.84 2.56
C ALA A 159 -2.66 -17.23 1.26
N PHE A 160 -1.56 -17.96 1.34
CA PHE A 160 -0.94 -18.59 0.18
C PHE A 160 -1.57 -19.97 0.00
N THR A 161 -1.98 -20.28 -1.22
CA THR A 161 -2.22 -21.67 -1.62
C THR A 161 -0.87 -22.23 -2.09
N ASP A 162 -0.50 -23.39 -1.56
CA ASP A 162 0.65 -24.19 -2.02
C ASP A 162 0.47 -24.55 -3.49
#